data_97b53b193a00b199f9e9519d7f9f43e4
#
_entry.id   97b53b193a00b199f9e9519d7f9f43e4
#
_cell.length_a   1.000
_cell.length_b   1.000
_cell.length_c   1.000
_cell.angle_alpha   90.00
_cell.angle_beta   90.00
_cell.angle_gamma   90.00
#
_symmetry.space_group_name_H-M   'P 1'
#
loop_
_entity.id
_entity.type
_entity.pdbx_description
1 polymer ?
#
loop_
_entity_poly.entity_id
_entity_poly.type
_entity_poly.pdbx_seq_one_letter_code
_entity_poly.pdbx_strand_id
1 'polypeptide(L)'
;MQPIESLTRMARRLLTVVSGLLIVVTLSSCTLRNEPPRAIVIEALQSQIQMTQVSIAQSLDLQPVASAPAVSRVRVDHQEVLKVEGERFVHLEGSFDWQLPRDSVRVDSAFDLYLQRGSHGEGWSLARPAASNGGEAQRWLLYPLGLPTS
;
A
#
# COMPACT_ATOMS: atom_id res chain seq x y z
N MET A 1 -42.44 15.09 49.50
CA MET A 1 -41.89 16.04 48.50
C MET A 1 -40.43 15.64 48.18
N GLN A 2 -40.19 14.58 47.42
CA GLN A 2 -38.84 14.19 46.96
C GLN A 2 -38.88 13.29 45.71
N PRO A 3 -39.44 13.66 44.54
CA PRO A 3 -39.18 12.86 43.35
C PRO A 3 -38.41 13.62 42.22
N ILE A 4 -38.05 14.86 42.41
CA ILE A 4 -37.49 15.67 41.28
C ILE A 4 -35.93 15.55 41.22
N GLU A 5 -35.27 15.31 42.33
CA GLU A 5 -33.79 15.19 42.33
C GLU A 5 -33.25 13.89 41.72
N SER A 6 -34.03 12.81 41.74
CA SER A 6 -33.60 11.53 41.16
C SER A 6 -33.61 11.54 39.64
N LEU A 7 -34.55 12.25 39.03
CA LEU A 7 -34.67 12.41 37.55
C LEU A 7 -33.53 13.26 36.96
N THR A 8 -33.11 14.30 37.67
CA THR A 8 -31.98 15.15 37.21
C THR A 8 -30.64 14.45 37.32
N ARG A 9 -30.45 13.57 38.30
CA ARG A 9 -29.22 12.74 38.43
C ARG A 9 -29.14 11.65 37.34
N MET A 10 -30.26 11.04 36.98
CA MET A 10 -30.32 10.06 35.88
C MET A 10 -30.09 10.71 34.54
N ALA A 11 -30.70 11.88 34.29
CA ALA A 11 -30.50 12.61 33.02
C ALA A 11 -29.05 13.08 32.86
N ARG A 12 -28.38 13.53 33.94
CA ARG A 12 -26.94 13.90 33.87
C ARG A 12 -26.03 12.70 33.59
N ARG A 13 -26.33 11.53 34.17
CA ARG A 13 -25.53 10.32 33.91
C ARG A 13 -25.72 9.78 32.51
N LEU A 14 -26.91 9.86 31.94
CA LEU A 14 -27.19 9.49 30.57
C LEU A 14 -26.51 10.47 29.58
N LEU A 15 -26.51 11.77 29.89
CA LEU A 15 -25.86 12.77 29.02
C LEU A 15 -24.32 12.60 28.98
N THR A 16 -23.68 12.23 30.11
CA THR A 16 -22.23 11.99 30.17
C THR A 16 -21.84 10.69 29.46
N VAL A 17 -22.67 9.65 29.50
CA VAL A 17 -22.41 8.38 28.80
C VAL A 17 -22.57 8.55 27.30
N VAL A 18 -23.59 9.28 26.84
CA VAL A 18 -23.80 9.56 25.41
C VAL A 18 -22.70 10.47 24.86
N SER A 19 -22.25 11.46 25.62
CA SER A 19 -21.14 12.34 25.21
C SER A 19 -19.80 11.59 25.14
N GLY A 20 -19.57 10.65 26.08
CA GLY A 20 -18.39 9.80 26.05
C GLY A 20 -18.35 8.80 24.87
N LEU A 21 -19.51 8.26 24.50
CA LEU A 21 -19.63 7.33 23.38
C LEU A 21 -19.47 8.04 22.02
N LEU A 22 -19.90 9.30 21.89
CA LEU A 22 -19.76 10.07 20.66
C LEU A 22 -18.30 10.45 20.36
N ILE A 23 -17.47 10.63 21.39
CA ILE A 23 -16.05 10.98 21.25
C ILE A 23 -15.22 9.78 20.77
N VAL A 24 -15.59 8.55 21.12
CA VAL A 24 -14.86 7.34 20.72
C VAL A 24 -15.02 7.03 19.22
N VAL A 25 -16.15 7.41 18.63
CA VAL A 25 -16.43 7.13 17.19
C VAL A 25 -15.66 8.07 16.25
N THR A 26 -15.18 9.22 16.69
CA THR A 26 -14.52 10.21 15.83
C THR A 26 -13.01 9.99 15.65
N LEU A 27 -12.39 9.06 16.37
CA LEU A 27 -10.95 8.82 16.29
C LEU A 27 -10.54 7.78 15.23
N SER A 28 -11.48 7.14 14.54
CA SER A 28 -11.20 6.07 13.58
C SER A 28 -11.04 6.53 12.12
N SER A 29 -11.08 7.82 11.82
CA SER A 29 -11.20 8.31 10.43
C SER A 29 -9.89 8.83 9.80
N CYS A 30 -8.75 8.78 10.47
CA CYS A 30 -7.53 9.44 9.97
C CYS A 30 -6.49 8.53 9.29
N THR A 31 -6.67 7.22 9.26
CA THR A 31 -5.67 6.29 8.69
C THR A 31 -5.85 5.97 7.21
N LEU A 32 -7.02 6.25 6.63
CA LEU A 32 -7.37 5.81 5.26
C LEU A 32 -6.75 6.63 4.12
N ARG A 33 -6.06 7.73 4.41
CA ARG A 33 -5.58 8.66 3.35
C ARG A 33 -4.22 8.30 2.75
N ASN A 34 -3.45 7.43 3.36
CA ASN A 34 -2.09 7.08 2.91
C ASN A 34 -1.91 5.59 2.55
N GLU A 35 -2.96 4.80 2.59
CA GLU A 35 -2.91 3.40 2.21
C GLU A 35 -3.07 3.29 0.68
N PRO A 36 -2.15 2.60 -0.01
CA PRO A 36 -2.30 2.38 -1.44
C PRO A 36 -3.48 1.46 -1.71
N PRO A 37 -4.35 1.79 -2.68
CA PRO A 37 -5.42 0.91 -3.10
C PRO A 37 -4.89 -0.48 -3.50
N ARG A 38 -5.63 -1.54 -3.20
CA ARG A 38 -5.25 -2.91 -3.57
C ARG A 38 -4.91 -3.06 -5.05
N ALA A 39 -5.62 -2.35 -5.93
CA ALA A 39 -5.35 -2.36 -7.37
C ALA A 39 -3.94 -1.83 -7.68
N ILE A 40 -3.48 -0.80 -6.99
CA ILE A 40 -2.13 -0.23 -7.13
C ILE A 40 -1.07 -1.24 -6.66
N VAL A 41 -1.31 -1.95 -5.56
CA VAL A 41 -0.38 -2.99 -5.09
C VAL A 41 -0.26 -4.11 -6.11
N ILE A 42 -1.38 -4.57 -6.69
CA ILE A 42 -1.39 -5.60 -7.73
C ILE A 42 -0.61 -5.12 -8.96
N GLU A 43 -0.86 -3.90 -9.43
CA GLU A 43 -0.16 -3.32 -10.58
C GLU A 43 1.34 -3.15 -10.33
N ALA A 44 1.72 -2.71 -9.13
CA ALA A 44 3.12 -2.62 -8.72
C ALA A 44 3.83 -3.98 -8.77
N LEU A 45 3.18 -5.03 -8.25
CA LEU A 45 3.70 -6.41 -8.30
C LEU A 45 3.83 -6.91 -9.74
N GLN A 46 2.84 -6.69 -10.59
CA GLN A 46 2.90 -7.02 -12.02
C GLN A 46 4.06 -6.30 -12.71
N SER A 47 4.20 -5.02 -12.45
CA SER A 47 5.28 -4.19 -12.98
C SER A 47 6.66 -4.68 -12.55
N GLN A 48 6.82 -5.03 -11.26
CA GLN A 48 8.07 -5.56 -10.72
C GLN A 48 8.45 -6.90 -11.34
N ILE A 49 7.49 -7.83 -11.50
CA ILE A 49 7.73 -9.12 -12.16
C ILE A 49 8.12 -8.88 -13.61
N GLN A 50 7.40 -8.02 -14.33
CA GLN A 50 7.67 -7.75 -15.74
C GLN A 50 9.06 -7.14 -15.94
N MET A 51 9.47 -6.16 -15.12
CA MET A 51 10.82 -5.60 -15.18
C MET A 51 11.89 -6.66 -14.92
N THR A 52 11.65 -7.56 -13.97
CA THR A 52 12.57 -8.66 -13.69
C THR A 52 12.67 -9.62 -14.87
N GLN A 53 11.54 -9.98 -15.50
CA GLN A 53 11.52 -10.85 -16.69
C GLN A 53 12.26 -10.21 -17.87
N VAL A 54 12.06 -8.91 -18.11
CA VAL A 54 12.79 -8.16 -19.15
C VAL A 54 14.29 -8.16 -18.88
N SER A 55 14.71 -7.91 -17.65
CA SER A 55 16.12 -7.92 -17.27
C SER A 55 16.78 -9.29 -17.47
N ILE A 56 16.09 -10.37 -17.09
CA ILE A 56 16.57 -11.74 -17.30
C ILE A 56 16.67 -12.03 -18.80
N ALA A 57 15.64 -11.73 -19.58
CA ALA A 57 15.63 -11.95 -21.03
C ALA A 57 16.79 -11.21 -21.72
N GLN A 58 17.02 -9.95 -21.35
CA GLN A 58 18.15 -9.18 -21.86
C GLN A 58 19.52 -9.80 -21.49
N SER A 59 19.66 -10.29 -20.26
CA SER A 59 20.90 -10.93 -19.81
C SER A 59 21.22 -12.23 -20.55
N LEU A 60 20.19 -12.90 -21.08
CA LEU A 60 20.29 -14.17 -21.79
C LEU A 60 20.16 -14.01 -23.31
N ASP A 61 20.10 -12.77 -23.82
CA ASP A 61 19.85 -12.46 -25.23
C ASP A 61 18.57 -13.10 -25.79
N LEU A 62 17.52 -13.14 -24.96
CA LEU A 62 16.21 -13.69 -25.29
C LEU A 62 15.18 -12.60 -25.50
N GLN A 63 14.13 -12.90 -26.24
CA GLN A 63 12.99 -12.01 -26.36
C GLN A 63 12.18 -12.01 -25.06
N PRO A 64 11.85 -10.84 -24.48
CA PRO A 64 11.04 -10.76 -23.28
C PRO A 64 9.60 -11.25 -23.54
N VAL A 65 8.99 -11.84 -22.53
CA VAL A 65 7.58 -12.26 -22.58
C VAL A 65 6.70 -11.00 -22.66
N ALA A 66 5.90 -10.90 -23.72
CA ALA A 66 5.07 -9.71 -23.97
C ALA A 66 3.82 -9.61 -23.09
N SER A 67 3.44 -10.67 -22.39
CA SER A 67 2.20 -10.72 -21.60
C SER A 67 2.46 -10.39 -20.13
N ALA A 68 1.59 -9.56 -19.56
CA ALA A 68 1.63 -9.24 -18.14
C ALA A 68 1.38 -10.50 -17.28
N PRO A 69 2.09 -10.65 -16.14
CA PRO A 69 1.84 -11.73 -15.19
C PRO A 69 0.46 -11.57 -14.54
N ALA A 70 -0.21 -12.69 -14.28
CA ALA A 70 -1.40 -12.68 -13.43
C ALA A 70 -0.97 -12.67 -11.97
N VAL A 71 -1.49 -11.71 -11.20
CA VAL A 71 -1.25 -11.57 -9.75
C VAL A 71 -2.55 -11.78 -9.00
N SER A 72 -2.51 -12.55 -7.94
CA SER A 72 -3.68 -12.89 -7.11
C SER A 72 -3.29 -13.10 -5.64
N ARG A 73 -4.30 -13.24 -4.78
CA ARG A 73 -4.17 -13.51 -3.33
C ARG A 73 -3.12 -12.67 -2.61
N VAL A 74 -3.04 -11.38 -2.96
CA VAL A 74 -2.13 -10.44 -2.29
C VAL A 74 -2.53 -10.28 -0.83
N ARG A 75 -1.58 -10.50 0.08
CA ARG A 75 -1.68 -10.27 1.51
C ARG A 75 -0.56 -9.33 1.92
N VAL A 76 -0.92 -8.24 2.58
CA VAL A 76 0.04 -7.30 3.18
C VAL A 76 0.15 -7.68 4.65
N ASP A 77 1.35 -8.05 5.08
CA ASP A 77 1.64 -8.45 6.44
C ASP A 77 2.22 -7.29 7.25
N HIS A 78 2.96 -6.41 6.59
CA HIS A 78 3.54 -5.20 7.19
C HIS A 78 3.40 -4.00 6.27
N GLN A 79 3.11 -2.83 6.88
CA GLN A 79 3.03 -1.56 6.19
C GLN A 79 3.59 -0.45 7.07
N GLU A 80 4.49 0.35 6.52
CA GLU A 80 5.03 1.52 7.20
C GLU A 80 5.19 2.71 6.24
N VAL A 81 5.18 3.92 6.80
CA VAL A 81 5.44 5.14 6.04
C VAL A 81 6.84 5.63 6.36
N LEU A 82 7.68 5.67 5.34
CA LEU A 82 9.04 6.15 5.40
C LEU A 82 9.14 7.57 4.85
N LYS A 83 10.04 8.35 5.42
CA LYS A 83 10.44 9.65 4.86
C LYS A 83 11.90 9.58 4.46
N VAL A 84 12.17 9.78 3.18
CA VAL A 84 13.52 9.81 2.62
C VAL A 84 13.68 11.13 1.87
N GLU A 85 14.64 11.96 2.28
CA GLU A 85 14.92 13.27 1.66
C GLU A 85 13.70 14.20 1.55
N GLY A 86 12.77 14.10 2.53
CA GLY A 86 11.53 14.91 2.55
C GLY A 86 10.35 14.29 1.82
N GLU A 87 10.59 13.30 0.97
CA GLU A 87 9.56 12.56 0.25
C GLU A 87 8.99 11.41 1.11
N ARG A 88 7.71 11.10 0.87
CA ARG A 88 7.02 10.02 1.59
C ARG A 88 6.91 8.78 0.72
N PHE A 89 7.35 7.67 1.27
CA PHE A 89 7.18 6.34 0.70
C PHE A 89 6.31 5.48 1.60
N VAL A 90 5.55 4.60 1.02
CA VAL A 90 4.85 3.52 1.72
C VAL A 90 5.61 2.23 1.43
N HIS A 91 6.18 1.64 2.43
CA HIS A 91 6.84 0.34 2.37
C HIS A 91 5.84 -0.74 2.73
N LEU A 92 5.73 -1.76 1.90
CA LEU A 92 4.81 -2.87 2.03
C LEU A 92 5.57 -4.18 1.92
N GLU A 93 5.36 -5.05 2.89
CA GLU A 93 5.85 -6.43 2.86
C GLU A 93 4.67 -7.39 2.96
N GLY A 94 4.80 -8.55 2.32
CA GLY A 94 3.74 -9.54 2.37
C GLY A 94 3.97 -10.71 1.44
N SER A 95 2.88 -11.36 1.04
CA SER A 95 2.90 -12.50 0.14
C SER A 95 1.79 -12.45 -0.89
N PHE A 96 2.02 -13.10 -2.03
CA PHE A 96 1.09 -13.13 -3.14
C PHE A 96 1.29 -14.39 -4.00
N ASP A 97 0.29 -14.67 -4.82
CA ASP A 97 0.41 -15.69 -5.87
C ASP A 97 0.53 -15.01 -7.23
N TRP A 98 1.32 -15.61 -8.10
CA TRP A 98 1.47 -15.12 -9.46
C TRP A 98 1.71 -16.23 -10.47
N GLN A 99 1.46 -15.91 -11.73
CA GLN A 99 1.60 -16.85 -12.84
C GLN A 99 2.03 -16.11 -14.10
N LEU A 100 3.01 -16.64 -14.80
CA LEU A 100 3.30 -16.26 -16.18
C LEU A 100 2.38 -17.03 -17.14
N PRO A 101 2.13 -16.49 -18.35
CA PRO A 101 1.37 -17.22 -19.37
C PRO A 101 2.00 -18.59 -19.65
N ARG A 102 1.19 -19.63 -19.59
CA ARG A 102 1.58 -21.04 -19.81
C ARG A 102 2.54 -21.65 -18.76
N ASP A 103 2.73 -20.99 -17.64
CA ASP A 103 3.51 -21.49 -16.52
C ASP A 103 2.59 -21.94 -15.37
N SER A 104 3.12 -22.66 -14.40
CA SER A 104 2.42 -23.02 -13.18
C SER A 104 2.28 -21.82 -12.23
N VAL A 105 1.22 -21.83 -11.41
CA VAL A 105 1.02 -20.80 -10.38
C VAL A 105 2.11 -20.95 -9.31
N ARG A 106 2.75 -19.84 -8.99
CA ARG A 106 3.67 -19.72 -7.85
C ARG A 106 2.89 -19.13 -6.69
N VAL A 107 2.81 -19.90 -5.61
CA VAL A 107 2.03 -19.54 -4.42
C VAL A 107 2.92 -18.99 -3.32
N ASP A 108 2.34 -18.13 -2.47
CA ASP A 108 2.99 -17.56 -1.28
C ASP A 108 4.39 -16.95 -1.54
N SER A 109 4.55 -16.32 -2.70
CA SER A 109 5.78 -15.59 -3.02
C SER A 109 5.87 -14.34 -2.16
N ALA A 110 6.97 -14.15 -1.43
CA ALA A 110 7.19 -12.94 -0.66
C ALA A 110 7.38 -11.72 -1.57
N PHE A 111 6.94 -10.55 -1.12
CA PHE A 111 7.23 -9.28 -1.76
C PHE A 111 7.69 -8.22 -0.76
N ASP A 112 8.45 -7.28 -1.29
CA ASP A 112 8.93 -6.07 -0.66
C ASP A 112 8.77 -4.94 -1.68
N LEU A 113 7.88 -3.98 -1.39
CA LEU A 113 7.51 -2.90 -2.30
C LEU A 113 7.62 -1.54 -1.63
N TYR A 114 8.15 -0.59 -2.37
CA TYR A 114 8.12 0.82 -2.01
C TYR A 114 7.23 1.56 -3.00
N LEU A 115 6.21 2.23 -2.49
CA LEU A 115 5.28 3.03 -3.28
C LEU A 115 5.39 4.49 -2.87
N GLN A 116 5.41 5.38 -3.85
CA GLN A 116 5.35 6.83 -3.63
C GLN A 116 4.04 7.37 -4.19
N ARG A 117 3.36 8.20 -3.40
CA ARG A 117 2.22 8.97 -3.88
C ARG A 117 2.69 10.30 -4.43
N GLY A 118 2.16 10.71 -5.58
CA GLY A 118 2.44 12.01 -6.17
C GLY A 118 2.16 13.17 -5.19
N SER A 119 2.95 14.21 -5.24
CA SER A 119 2.93 15.35 -4.30
C SER A 119 1.56 16.05 -4.24
N HIS A 120 0.81 16.05 -5.33
CA HIS A 120 -0.55 16.58 -5.42
C HIS A 120 -1.63 15.50 -5.29
N GLY A 121 -1.25 14.26 -4.98
CA GLY A 121 -2.17 13.14 -4.79
C GLY A 121 -2.69 12.50 -6.09
N GLU A 122 -2.11 12.87 -7.23
CA GLU A 122 -2.53 12.46 -8.57
C GLU A 122 -1.95 11.12 -9.03
N GLY A 123 -1.67 10.22 -8.23
CA GLY A 123 -1.23 8.90 -8.67
C GLY A 123 -0.23 8.25 -7.73
N TRP A 124 0.14 7.04 -8.08
CA TRP A 124 1.13 6.24 -7.38
C TRP A 124 2.28 5.89 -8.31
N SER A 125 3.45 5.72 -7.76
CA SER A 125 4.63 5.22 -8.47
C SER A 125 5.25 4.07 -7.67
N LEU A 126 5.68 3.03 -8.37
CA LEU A 126 6.57 2.03 -7.82
C LEU A 126 7.97 2.65 -7.68
N ALA A 127 8.51 2.66 -6.49
CA ALA A 127 9.84 3.15 -6.20
C ALA A 127 10.82 1.99 -6.07
N ARG A 128 11.94 2.06 -6.76
CA ARG A 128 13.02 1.07 -6.66
C ARG A 128 14.33 1.75 -6.32
N PRO A 129 15.12 1.18 -5.41
CA PRO A 129 16.45 1.72 -5.14
C PRO A 129 17.33 1.57 -6.39
N ALA A 130 17.94 2.66 -6.83
CA ALA A 130 18.99 2.60 -7.84
C ALA A 130 20.27 2.02 -7.22
N ALA A 131 21.08 1.36 -8.05
CA ALA A 131 22.40 0.93 -7.58
C ALA A 131 23.21 2.16 -7.10
N SER A 132 23.62 2.17 -5.85
CA SER A 132 24.52 3.19 -5.29
C SER A 132 25.96 2.70 -5.37
N ASN A 133 26.82 3.49 -5.97
CA ASN A 133 28.26 3.29 -5.84
C ASN A 133 28.68 3.84 -4.47
N GLY A 134 29.10 2.96 -3.58
CA GLY A 134 29.36 3.17 -2.15
C GLY A 134 29.73 4.60 -1.75
N GLY A 135 28.87 5.25 -0.96
CA GLY A 135 29.06 6.58 -0.40
C GLY A 135 28.12 7.68 -0.90
N GLU A 136 27.36 7.45 -1.97
CA GLU A 136 26.32 8.39 -2.43
C GLU A 136 24.99 8.12 -1.72
N ALA A 137 24.16 9.16 -1.55
CA ALA A 137 22.80 9.02 -1.06
C ALA A 137 22.00 8.05 -1.95
N GLN A 138 21.17 7.22 -1.33
CA GLN A 138 20.35 6.25 -2.05
C GLN A 138 19.40 6.98 -3.01
N ARG A 139 19.58 6.80 -4.32
CA ARG A 139 18.65 7.30 -5.33
C ARG A 139 17.52 6.33 -5.56
N TRP A 140 16.33 6.86 -5.84
CA TRP A 140 15.14 6.10 -6.13
C TRP A 140 14.70 6.31 -7.58
N LEU A 141 14.42 5.22 -8.26
CA LEU A 141 13.81 5.22 -9.58
C LEU A 141 12.29 5.07 -9.40
N LEU A 142 11.54 5.98 -9.99
CA LEU A 142 10.09 6.01 -9.90
C LEU A 142 9.47 5.54 -11.21
N TYR A 143 8.60 4.57 -11.12
CA TYR A 143 7.84 4.03 -12.25
C TYR A 143 6.35 4.35 -12.01
N PRO A 144 5.76 5.28 -12.77
CA PRO A 144 4.35 5.63 -12.62
C PRO A 144 3.46 4.41 -12.80
N LEU A 145 2.48 4.27 -11.90
CA LEU A 145 1.44 3.26 -11.97
C LEU A 145 0.18 3.96 -12.47
N GLY A 146 -0.35 3.50 -13.60
CA GLY A 146 -1.64 3.96 -14.13
C GLY A 146 -2.74 3.09 -13.56
N LEU A 147 -3.81 3.67 -13.03
CA LEU A 147 -5.03 2.91 -12.86
C LEU A 147 -5.47 2.47 -14.26
N PRO A 148 -5.84 1.20 -14.48
CA PRO A 148 -6.42 0.81 -15.75
C PRO A 148 -7.61 1.72 -16.01
N THR A 149 -7.54 2.51 -17.06
CA THR A 149 -8.68 3.25 -17.56
C THR A 149 -9.72 2.22 -17.98
N SER A 150 -10.80 2.16 -17.20
CA SER A 150 -12.01 1.38 -17.50
C SER A 150 -12.67 1.86 -18.79
#